data_7b329e8e2fafd3e561e49a6207acc736
#
_entry.id   7b329e8e2fafd3e561e49a6207acc736
#
_cell.length_a   1.000
_cell.length_b   1.000
_cell.length_c   1.000
_cell.angle_alpha   90.00
_cell.angle_beta   90.00
_cell.angle_gamma   90.00
#
_symmetry.space_group_name_H-M   'P 1'
#
loop_
_entity.id
_entity.type
_entity.pdbx_description
1 polymer ?
#
loop_
_entity_poly.entity_id
_entity_poly.type
_entity_poly.pdbx_seq_one_letter_code
_entity_poly.pdbx_strand_id
1 'polypeptide(L)'
;TSLTVYDTLGQAHTASLYFRNTDTLQWDSYLAIDGNLAGGPLPLEFNSDGTLNTATTTTPLNFGTYALTNGADDLNIDFDLANATQYGGAFNVTSLSQNGFTTGRLNSIDIDPTGVVFARFTNGKSQALGRVALANFANPQGLQQLGDNAWGESFAAGDVILGEADTGNFGLIQAGGLESSNVDIAEQLVKLITAQRNFQANAQVITTADAVTQTIINIR
;
A
#
# COMPACT_ATOMS: atom_id res chain seq x y z
N THR A 1 -32.90 5.70 13.40
CA THR A 1 -31.70 4.85 13.34
C THR A 1 -30.48 5.58 13.87
N SER A 2 -29.48 4.85 14.38
CA SER A 2 -28.26 5.43 14.91
C SER A 2 -27.02 4.70 14.37
N LEU A 3 -25.94 5.47 14.21
CA LEU A 3 -24.63 4.95 13.85
C LEU A 3 -23.53 5.68 14.62
N THR A 4 -22.40 5.02 14.78
CA THR A 4 -21.21 5.65 15.37
C THR A 4 -20.46 6.40 14.28
N VAL A 5 -20.18 7.69 14.54
CA VAL A 5 -19.31 8.54 13.73
C VAL A 5 -18.10 8.94 14.54
N TYR A 6 -17.06 9.41 13.91
CA TYR A 6 -15.81 9.78 14.56
C TYR A 6 -15.46 11.23 14.24
N ASP A 7 -15.01 11.96 15.23
CA ASP A 7 -14.48 13.31 15.07
C ASP A 7 -13.03 13.32 14.56
N THR A 8 -12.46 14.50 14.34
CA THR A 8 -11.08 14.67 13.87
C THR A 8 -10.02 14.18 14.87
N LEU A 9 -10.38 14.04 16.14
CA LEU A 9 -9.52 13.44 17.18
C LEU A 9 -9.74 11.92 17.32
N GLY A 10 -10.66 11.33 16.53
CA GLY A 10 -10.98 9.89 16.55
C GLY A 10 -11.84 9.47 17.73
N GLN A 11 -12.50 10.41 18.42
CA GLN A 11 -13.49 10.12 19.44
C GLN A 11 -14.82 9.70 18.79
N ALA A 12 -15.45 8.70 19.36
CA ALA A 12 -16.71 8.18 18.87
C ALA A 12 -17.88 9.03 19.37
N HIS A 13 -18.80 9.37 18.46
CA HIS A 13 -20.06 10.04 18.71
C HIS A 13 -21.22 9.23 18.16
N THR A 14 -22.39 9.29 18.78
CA THR A 14 -23.57 8.61 18.28
C THR A 14 -24.42 9.58 17.45
N ALA A 15 -24.41 9.40 16.14
CA ALA A 15 -25.31 10.11 15.23
C ALA A 15 -26.63 9.35 15.10
N SER A 16 -27.74 9.99 15.41
CA SER A 16 -29.08 9.41 15.33
C SER A 16 -29.94 10.19 14.36
N LEU A 17 -30.45 9.50 13.35
CA LEU A 17 -31.39 10.03 12.38
C LEU A 17 -32.83 9.67 12.78
N TYR A 18 -33.67 10.69 12.87
CA TYR A 18 -35.10 10.56 13.11
C TYR A 18 -35.89 11.01 11.90
N PHE A 19 -36.96 10.27 11.59
CA PHE A 19 -37.84 10.57 10.47
C PHE A 19 -39.25 10.74 10.99
N ARG A 20 -39.88 11.86 10.64
CA ARG A 20 -41.26 12.16 11.01
C ARG A 20 -42.08 12.29 9.74
N ASN A 21 -43.11 11.49 9.62
CA ASN A 21 -44.08 11.63 8.52
C ASN A 21 -44.86 12.94 8.69
N THR A 22 -44.92 13.76 7.65
CA THR A 22 -45.61 15.05 7.62
C THR A 22 -46.83 15.03 6.74
N ASP A 23 -46.75 14.29 5.61
CA ASP A 23 -47.86 14.10 4.68
C ASP A 23 -47.62 12.83 3.86
N THR A 24 -48.56 12.52 2.95
CA THR A 24 -48.43 11.40 2.02
C THR A 24 -47.14 11.52 1.20
N LEU A 25 -46.23 10.52 1.32
CA LEU A 25 -44.90 10.46 0.68
C LEU A 25 -43.93 11.58 1.12
N GLN A 26 -44.23 12.32 2.18
CA GLN A 26 -43.39 13.39 2.70
C GLN A 26 -42.97 13.13 4.13
N TRP A 27 -41.68 13.32 4.38
CA TRP A 27 -41.07 13.13 5.68
C TRP A 27 -40.11 14.28 6.01
N ASP A 28 -40.04 14.64 7.27
CA ASP A 28 -38.97 15.45 7.83
C ASP A 28 -37.88 14.57 8.46
N SER A 29 -36.65 14.84 8.15
CA SER A 29 -35.51 14.21 8.78
C SER A 29 -34.79 15.14 9.75
N TYR A 30 -34.34 14.58 10.87
CA TYR A 30 -33.64 15.30 11.95
C TYR A 30 -32.39 14.52 12.32
N LEU A 31 -31.28 15.26 12.58
CA LEU A 31 -30.06 14.70 13.08
C LEU A 31 -29.89 15.07 14.55
N ALA A 32 -29.61 14.07 15.38
CA ALA A 32 -29.14 14.28 16.76
C ALA A 32 -27.74 13.66 16.92
N ILE A 33 -26.84 14.36 17.58
CA ILE A 33 -25.50 13.88 17.94
C ILE A 33 -25.41 13.82 19.45
N ASP A 34 -25.08 12.65 19.97
CA ASP A 34 -25.02 12.36 21.42
C ASP A 34 -26.29 12.77 22.18
N GLY A 35 -27.44 12.61 21.51
CA GLY A 35 -28.74 12.95 22.08
C GLY A 35 -29.14 14.41 21.94
N ASN A 36 -28.27 15.29 21.43
CA ASN A 36 -28.56 16.70 21.21
C ASN A 36 -28.96 16.92 19.75
N LEU A 37 -29.99 17.72 19.52
CA LEU A 37 -30.43 18.06 18.17
C LEU A 37 -29.32 18.83 17.44
N ALA A 38 -28.79 18.26 16.38
CA ALA A 38 -27.71 18.84 15.59
C ALA A 38 -28.25 19.60 14.35
N GLY A 39 -29.38 19.16 13.80
CA GLY A 39 -29.97 19.84 12.63
C GLY A 39 -31.31 19.24 12.17
N GLY A 40 -31.94 19.97 11.26
CA GLY A 40 -33.26 19.62 10.69
C GLY A 40 -34.33 20.65 11.05
N PRO A 41 -35.56 20.54 10.45
CA PRO A 41 -35.96 19.48 9.52
C PRO A 41 -35.34 19.63 8.12
N LEU A 42 -34.95 18.51 7.52
CA LEU A 42 -34.70 18.44 6.08
C LEU A 42 -35.75 17.55 5.42
N PRO A 43 -36.43 18.04 4.38
CA PRO A 43 -37.52 17.30 3.75
C PRO A 43 -37.00 16.11 2.94
N LEU A 44 -37.74 15.00 3.05
CA LEU A 44 -37.59 13.81 2.20
C LEU A 44 -38.89 13.59 1.49
N GLU A 45 -38.87 13.49 0.19
CA GLU A 45 -40.05 13.24 -0.62
C GLU A 45 -39.87 11.93 -1.41
N PHE A 46 -40.89 11.11 -1.46
CA PHE A 46 -40.90 9.84 -2.19
C PHE A 46 -41.85 9.91 -3.39
N ASN A 47 -41.50 9.24 -4.46
CA ASN A 47 -42.31 9.04 -5.61
C ASN A 47 -43.46 8.04 -5.32
N SER A 48 -44.49 8.03 -6.17
CA SER A 48 -45.60 7.09 -6.02
C SER A 48 -45.23 5.61 -6.19
N ASP A 49 -44.04 5.33 -6.73
CA ASP A 49 -43.45 3.98 -6.83
C ASP A 49 -42.64 3.57 -5.57
N GLY A 50 -42.57 4.46 -4.58
CA GLY A 50 -41.84 4.24 -3.33
C GLY A 50 -40.36 4.56 -3.38
N THR A 51 -39.81 5.05 -4.47
CA THR A 51 -38.41 5.49 -4.58
C THR A 51 -38.25 6.92 -4.08
N LEU A 52 -37.05 7.28 -3.62
CA LEU A 52 -36.74 8.65 -3.20
C LEU A 52 -36.80 9.61 -4.41
N ASN A 53 -37.50 10.73 -4.28
CA ASN A 53 -37.54 11.78 -5.29
C ASN A 53 -36.29 12.66 -5.20
N THR A 54 -35.30 12.38 -6.02
CA THR A 54 -34.01 13.11 -6.03
C THR A 54 -34.12 14.50 -6.70
N ALA A 55 -35.24 14.83 -7.30
CA ALA A 55 -35.47 16.18 -7.88
C ALA A 55 -35.84 17.22 -6.80
N THR A 56 -36.51 16.77 -5.74
CA THR A 56 -36.98 17.62 -4.62
C THR A 56 -36.20 17.38 -3.35
N THR A 57 -35.64 16.18 -3.15
CA THR A 57 -34.82 15.84 -2.01
C THR A 57 -33.31 15.97 -2.36
N THR A 58 -32.63 16.85 -1.64
CA THR A 58 -31.16 16.97 -1.80
C THR A 58 -30.46 15.74 -1.21
N THR A 59 -29.70 15.02 -2.03
CA THR A 59 -28.85 13.92 -1.58
C THR A 59 -27.41 14.15 -2.03
N PRO A 60 -26.41 13.93 -1.14
CA PRO A 60 -26.55 13.53 0.27
C PRO A 60 -27.21 14.61 1.15
N LEU A 61 -27.88 14.16 2.21
CA LEU A 61 -28.47 15.08 3.21
C LEU A 61 -27.34 15.63 4.07
N ASN A 62 -27.24 16.96 4.15
CA ASN A 62 -26.32 17.66 5.02
C ASN A 62 -27.11 18.53 5.99
N PHE A 63 -26.95 18.27 7.29
CA PHE A 63 -27.65 19.02 8.35
C PHE A 63 -26.85 20.25 8.83
N GLY A 64 -25.75 20.58 8.16
CA GLY A 64 -24.83 21.64 8.56
C GLY A 64 -23.77 21.14 9.54
N THR A 65 -23.06 22.09 10.11
CA THR A 65 -21.96 21.81 11.05
C THR A 65 -22.49 21.75 12.49
N TYR A 66 -22.04 20.75 13.23
CA TYR A 66 -22.30 20.58 14.66
C TYR A 66 -21.02 20.84 15.46
N ALA A 67 -21.02 21.88 16.26
CA ALA A 67 -19.89 22.29 17.07
C ALA A 67 -19.63 21.30 18.21
N LEU A 68 -18.39 20.81 18.31
CA LEU A 68 -17.94 19.97 19.40
C LEU A 68 -17.27 20.79 20.50
N THR A 69 -17.36 20.30 21.74
CA THR A 69 -16.76 20.97 22.92
C THR A 69 -15.44 20.36 23.37
N ASN A 70 -14.96 19.32 22.67
CA ASN A 70 -13.76 18.57 23.03
C ASN A 70 -12.48 19.09 22.34
N GLY A 71 -12.58 20.18 21.56
CA GLY A 71 -11.44 20.74 20.80
C GLY A 71 -11.19 20.08 19.45
N ALA A 72 -12.03 19.14 19.02
CA ALA A 72 -12.04 18.66 17.65
C ALA A 72 -12.68 19.70 16.71
N ASP A 73 -12.44 19.55 15.42
CA ASP A 73 -13.16 20.33 14.41
C ASP A 73 -14.65 19.99 14.45
N ASP A 74 -15.48 20.95 14.03
CA ASP A 74 -16.93 20.76 13.94
C ASP A 74 -17.28 19.58 13.04
N LEU A 75 -18.24 18.76 13.48
CA LEU A 75 -18.74 17.65 12.69
C LEU A 75 -19.61 18.15 11.53
N ASN A 76 -19.25 17.78 10.32
CA ASN A 76 -20.06 17.94 9.11
C ASN A 76 -20.27 16.57 8.48
N ILE A 77 -21.51 16.07 8.50
CA ILE A 77 -21.82 14.70 8.12
C ILE A 77 -22.80 14.72 6.95
N ASP A 78 -22.39 14.05 5.88
CA ASP A 78 -23.23 13.82 4.72
C ASP A 78 -23.88 12.43 4.80
N PHE A 79 -25.19 12.36 4.75
CA PHE A 79 -25.95 11.12 4.75
C PHE A 79 -26.46 10.80 3.36
N ASP A 80 -25.93 9.74 2.76
CA ASP A 80 -26.40 9.25 1.47
C ASP A 80 -27.62 8.34 1.68
N LEU A 81 -28.79 8.85 1.32
CA LEU A 81 -30.07 8.15 1.35
C LEU A 81 -30.61 7.85 -0.08
N ALA A 82 -29.77 7.92 -1.12
CA ALA A 82 -30.22 7.75 -2.50
C ALA A 82 -30.97 6.43 -2.75
N ASN A 83 -30.67 5.40 -1.99
CA ASN A 83 -31.31 4.08 -2.06
C ASN A 83 -32.45 3.89 -1.03
N ALA A 84 -32.89 4.95 -0.36
CA ALA A 84 -34.00 4.86 0.58
C ALA A 84 -35.30 4.63 -0.17
N THR A 85 -36.18 3.82 0.40
CA THR A 85 -37.48 3.50 -0.18
C THR A 85 -38.58 3.57 0.87
N GLN A 86 -39.77 3.91 0.44
CA GLN A 86 -40.99 3.92 1.26
C GLN A 86 -41.98 2.91 0.72
N TYR A 87 -42.16 1.82 1.47
CA TYR A 87 -43.20 0.82 1.19
C TYR A 87 -44.07 0.58 2.42
N GLY A 88 -45.20 -0.12 2.26
CA GLY A 88 -46.15 -0.40 3.34
C GLY A 88 -45.66 -1.40 4.39
N GLY A 89 -44.37 -1.53 4.60
CA GLY A 89 -43.73 -2.40 5.60
C GLY A 89 -43.24 -1.65 6.82
N ALA A 90 -42.81 -2.40 7.86
CA ALA A 90 -42.16 -1.82 9.02
C ALA A 90 -40.84 -1.18 8.65
N PHE A 91 -40.45 -0.10 9.36
CA PHE A 91 -39.12 0.52 9.20
C PHE A 91 -38.00 -0.48 9.42
N ASN A 92 -37.11 -0.55 8.48
CA ASN A 92 -35.92 -1.40 8.55
C ASN A 92 -34.72 -0.72 7.88
N VAL A 93 -33.53 -0.90 8.43
CA VAL A 93 -32.26 -0.45 7.83
C VAL A 93 -31.54 -1.68 7.30
N THR A 94 -31.43 -1.75 5.98
CA THR A 94 -30.81 -2.90 5.29
C THR A 94 -29.30 -2.84 5.29
N SER A 95 -28.75 -1.62 5.17
CA SER A 95 -27.30 -1.41 5.16
C SER A 95 -26.97 -0.08 5.84
N LEU A 96 -25.92 -0.09 6.64
CA LEU A 96 -25.42 1.08 7.32
C LEU A 96 -23.89 1.06 7.26
N SER A 97 -23.30 2.09 6.67
CA SER A 97 -21.85 2.21 6.56
C SER A 97 -21.40 3.63 6.87
N GLN A 98 -20.15 3.77 7.32
CA GLN A 98 -19.55 5.07 7.57
C GLN A 98 -18.06 5.02 7.21
N ASN A 99 -17.45 6.17 6.93
CA ASN A 99 -16.07 6.29 6.47
C ASN A 99 -15.09 6.79 7.56
N GLY A 100 -15.60 7.19 8.72
CA GLY A 100 -14.78 7.62 9.86
C GLY A 100 -14.04 6.46 10.52
N PHE A 101 -13.13 6.77 11.40
CA PHE A 101 -12.33 5.79 12.15
C PHE A 101 -11.80 6.38 13.45
N THR A 102 -11.59 5.50 14.42
CA THR A 102 -10.92 5.87 15.68
C THR A 102 -9.42 6.09 15.46
N THR A 103 -8.75 6.72 16.42
CA THR A 103 -7.29 6.86 16.41
C THR A 103 -6.60 5.52 16.27
N GLY A 104 -5.56 5.47 15.44
CA GLY A 104 -4.74 4.29 15.21
C GLY A 104 -3.26 4.57 15.43
N ARG A 105 -2.53 3.59 15.94
CA ARG A 105 -1.06 3.62 15.98
C ARG A 105 -0.53 2.81 14.82
N LEU A 106 0.63 3.20 14.29
CA LEU A 106 1.33 2.40 13.29
C LEU A 106 1.63 1.02 13.87
N ASN A 107 1.13 -0.02 13.20
CA ASN A 107 1.32 -1.41 13.58
C ASN A 107 2.45 -2.05 12.77
N SER A 108 2.43 -1.89 11.44
CA SER A 108 3.43 -2.46 10.54
C SER A 108 3.53 -1.65 9.25
N ILE A 109 4.65 -1.81 8.55
CA ILE A 109 4.83 -1.39 7.17
C ILE A 109 4.85 -2.66 6.32
N ASP A 110 4.10 -2.65 5.24
CA ASP A 110 3.96 -3.76 4.31
C ASP A 110 4.18 -3.27 2.88
N ILE A 111 4.81 -4.08 2.06
CA ILE A 111 5.04 -3.77 0.65
C ILE A 111 4.31 -4.83 -0.17
N ASP A 112 3.40 -4.40 -1.01
CA ASP A 112 2.66 -5.30 -1.86
C ASP A 112 3.47 -5.73 -3.10
N PRO A 113 3.04 -6.75 -3.83
CA PRO A 113 3.74 -7.20 -5.03
C PRO A 113 3.87 -6.14 -6.13
N THR A 114 3.01 -5.12 -6.14
CA THR A 114 3.09 -3.99 -7.09
C THR A 114 4.05 -2.89 -6.63
N GLY A 115 4.71 -3.11 -5.49
CA GLY A 115 5.71 -2.20 -4.93
C GLY A 115 5.14 -1.04 -4.13
N VAL A 116 3.84 -1.02 -3.84
CA VAL A 116 3.24 0.01 -2.99
C VAL A 116 3.55 -0.29 -1.53
N VAL A 117 4.09 0.71 -0.84
CA VAL A 117 4.42 0.65 0.58
C VAL A 117 3.22 1.13 1.38
N PHE A 118 2.64 0.25 2.19
CA PHE A 118 1.49 0.54 3.04
C PHE A 118 1.89 0.65 4.50
N ALA A 119 1.46 1.71 5.15
CA ALA A 119 1.41 1.79 6.61
C ALA A 119 0.09 1.17 7.09
N ARG A 120 0.16 0.15 7.92
CA ARG A 120 -1.01 -0.48 8.56
C ARG A 120 -1.15 0.01 10.00
N PHE A 121 -2.36 0.42 10.34
CA PHE A 121 -2.65 0.97 11.66
C PHE A 121 -3.50 -0.01 12.49
N THR A 122 -3.42 0.13 13.82
CA THR A 122 -4.18 -0.72 14.77
C THR A 122 -5.70 -0.58 14.66
N ASN A 123 -6.18 0.50 14.04
CA ASN A 123 -7.61 0.73 13.76
C ASN A 123 -8.10 0.06 12.46
N GLY A 124 -7.28 -0.80 11.85
CA GLY A 124 -7.61 -1.49 10.60
C GLY A 124 -7.47 -0.65 9.33
N LYS A 125 -7.10 0.63 9.44
CA LYS A 125 -6.81 1.45 8.26
C LYS A 125 -5.42 1.15 7.71
N SER A 126 -5.29 1.27 6.39
CA SER A 126 -4.02 1.23 5.68
C SER A 126 -3.87 2.47 4.82
N GLN A 127 -2.68 3.04 4.82
CA GLN A 127 -2.36 4.23 4.03
C GLN A 127 -1.16 3.93 3.15
N ALA A 128 -1.28 4.20 1.86
CA ALA A 128 -0.16 4.13 0.94
C ALA A 128 0.80 5.30 1.24
N LEU A 129 2.05 4.99 1.54
CA LEU A 129 3.11 5.97 1.81
C LEU A 129 3.87 6.35 0.54
N GLY A 130 4.00 5.40 -0.39
CA GLY A 130 4.76 5.58 -1.61
C GLY A 130 4.88 4.27 -2.38
N ARG A 131 5.72 4.27 -3.40
CA ARG A 131 5.98 3.09 -4.22
C ARG A 131 7.48 2.90 -4.44
N VAL A 132 7.94 1.66 -4.47
CA VAL A 132 9.32 1.30 -4.81
C VAL A 132 9.48 1.42 -6.32
N ALA A 133 10.45 2.22 -6.77
CA ALA A 133 10.82 2.31 -8.17
C ALA A 133 11.74 1.17 -8.56
N LEU A 134 11.53 0.60 -9.74
CA LEU A 134 12.40 -0.39 -10.35
C LEU A 134 13.20 0.27 -11.48
N ALA A 135 14.48 -0.13 -11.60
CA ALA A 135 15.36 0.30 -12.66
C ALA A 135 15.68 -0.88 -13.58
N ASN A 136 15.56 -0.67 -14.87
CA ASN A 136 15.98 -1.63 -15.89
C ASN A 136 17.08 -1.00 -16.76
N PHE A 137 18.02 -1.82 -17.21
CA PHE A 137 19.16 -1.41 -18.04
C PHE A 137 19.20 -2.27 -19.30
N ALA A 138 19.60 -1.68 -20.41
CA ALA A 138 19.76 -2.39 -21.67
C ALA A 138 20.82 -3.51 -21.56
N ASN A 139 21.88 -3.28 -20.80
CA ASN A 139 22.93 -4.25 -20.50
C ASN A 139 23.24 -4.31 -18.99
N PRO A 140 22.55 -5.16 -18.21
CA PRO A 140 22.80 -5.29 -16.76
C PRO A 140 24.23 -5.73 -16.42
N GLN A 141 24.92 -6.43 -17.31
CA GLN A 141 26.31 -6.89 -17.12
C GLN A 141 27.31 -5.73 -17.19
N GLY A 142 26.92 -4.63 -17.77
CA GLY A 142 27.74 -3.41 -17.83
C GLY A 142 27.68 -2.54 -16.59
N LEU A 143 26.85 -2.87 -15.60
CA LEU A 143 26.75 -2.12 -14.35
C LEU A 143 28.06 -2.22 -13.54
N GLN A 144 28.44 -1.11 -12.90
CA GLN A 144 29.61 -1.06 -12.02
C GLN A 144 29.21 -1.47 -10.61
N GLN A 145 29.89 -2.48 -10.06
CA GLN A 145 29.70 -2.90 -8.69
C GLN A 145 30.34 -1.89 -7.73
N LEU A 146 29.54 -1.35 -6.81
CA LEU A 146 29.97 -0.36 -5.80
C LEU A 146 30.26 -0.97 -4.43
N GLY A 147 29.91 -2.24 -4.20
CA GLY A 147 29.93 -2.90 -2.90
C GLY A 147 28.56 -2.85 -2.20
N ASP A 148 28.43 -3.54 -1.07
CA ASP A 148 27.21 -3.60 -0.25
C ASP A 148 25.93 -3.95 -1.05
N ASN A 149 26.05 -4.82 -2.07
CA ASN A 149 24.99 -5.17 -3.03
C ASN A 149 24.44 -3.98 -3.83
N ALA A 150 25.21 -2.89 -3.93
CA ALA A 150 24.85 -1.72 -4.72
C ALA A 150 25.58 -1.73 -6.07
N TRP A 151 24.86 -1.26 -7.09
CA TRP A 151 25.33 -1.18 -8.47
C TRP A 151 25.15 0.26 -8.97
N GLY A 152 26.15 0.76 -9.67
CA GLY A 152 26.12 2.05 -10.31
C GLY A 152 25.91 1.91 -11.81
N GLU A 153 25.30 2.93 -12.41
CA GLU A 153 25.22 3.04 -13.87
C GLU A 153 26.60 3.25 -14.47
N SER A 154 26.79 2.74 -15.68
CA SER A 154 27.99 2.97 -16.46
C SER A 154 27.62 3.19 -17.93
N PHE A 155 28.52 3.75 -18.71
CA PHE A 155 28.32 3.92 -20.15
C PHE A 155 28.04 2.58 -20.86
N ALA A 156 28.62 1.47 -20.37
CA ALA A 156 28.42 0.13 -20.93
C ALA A 156 27.06 -0.48 -20.56
N ALA A 157 26.40 0.01 -19.50
CA ALA A 157 25.08 -0.45 -19.09
C ALA A 157 23.94 0.19 -19.91
N GLY A 158 24.20 1.36 -20.50
CA GLY A 158 23.19 2.19 -21.16
C GLY A 158 22.37 3.01 -20.16
N ASP A 159 21.41 3.76 -20.69
CA ASP A 159 20.54 4.64 -19.90
C ASP A 159 19.61 3.83 -19.00
N VAL A 160 19.36 4.33 -17.79
CA VAL A 160 18.41 3.73 -16.85
C VAL A 160 16.96 3.96 -17.31
N ILE A 161 16.19 2.90 -17.34
CA ILE A 161 14.74 2.95 -17.56
C ILE A 161 14.08 2.72 -16.20
N LEU A 162 13.47 3.77 -15.65
CA LEU A 162 12.71 3.67 -14.41
C LEU A 162 11.27 3.26 -14.68
N GLY A 163 10.73 2.40 -13.82
CA GLY A 163 9.36 1.93 -13.94
C GLY A 163 8.80 1.44 -12.61
N GLU A 164 7.55 1.03 -12.66
CA GLU A 164 6.81 0.48 -11.53
C GLU A 164 6.72 -1.04 -11.69
N ALA A 165 6.66 -1.75 -10.56
CA ALA A 165 6.43 -3.19 -10.58
C ALA A 165 5.08 -3.51 -11.27
N ASP A 166 5.00 -4.65 -11.94
CA ASP A 166 3.84 -5.12 -12.72
C ASP A 166 3.47 -4.24 -13.91
N THR A 167 4.40 -3.43 -14.42
CA THR A 167 4.18 -2.60 -15.62
C THR A 167 5.19 -2.91 -16.71
N GLY A 168 4.73 -3.08 -17.95
CA GLY A 168 5.61 -3.32 -19.11
C GLY A 168 6.52 -4.54 -18.91
N ASN A 169 7.83 -4.30 -18.86
CA ASN A 169 8.86 -5.35 -18.69
C ASN A 169 9.33 -5.52 -17.24
N PHE A 170 8.70 -4.84 -16.29
CA PHE A 170 9.06 -4.95 -14.88
C PHE A 170 8.27 -6.08 -14.20
N GLY A 171 8.98 -6.89 -13.42
CA GLY A 171 8.38 -7.96 -12.63
C GLY A 171 7.71 -7.47 -11.34
N LEU A 172 7.18 -8.42 -10.59
CA LEU A 172 6.60 -8.17 -9.27
C LEU A 172 7.70 -8.09 -8.20
N ILE A 173 7.41 -7.38 -7.11
CA ILE A 173 8.29 -7.31 -5.93
C ILE A 173 7.84 -8.37 -4.92
N GLN A 174 8.79 -9.15 -4.42
CA GLN A 174 8.59 -10.02 -3.28
C GLN A 174 9.17 -9.38 -2.03
N ALA A 175 8.30 -8.90 -1.15
CA ALA A 175 8.70 -8.36 0.14
C ALA A 175 9.04 -9.48 1.14
N GLY A 176 9.93 -9.19 2.10
CA GLY A 176 10.28 -10.12 3.16
C GLY A 176 11.13 -11.33 2.74
N GLY A 177 11.57 -11.38 1.48
CA GLY A 177 12.47 -12.39 0.95
C GLY A 177 13.92 -11.93 0.99
N LEU A 178 14.83 -12.86 1.26
CA LEU A 178 16.27 -12.67 1.07
C LEU A 178 16.74 -13.55 -0.08
N GLU A 179 17.55 -12.97 -0.98
CA GLU A 179 18.15 -13.71 -2.07
C GLU A 179 19.26 -14.61 -1.53
N SER A 180 19.23 -15.89 -1.88
CA SER A 180 20.28 -16.85 -1.54
C SER A 180 21.50 -16.66 -2.44
N SER A 181 22.70 -16.91 -1.91
CA SER A 181 23.91 -16.92 -2.73
C SER A 181 23.84 -18.00 -3.82
N ASN A 182 24.22 -17.65 -5.05
CA ASN A 182 24.40 -18.59 -6.16
C ASN A 182 25.83 -19.16 -6.22
N VAL A 183 26.68 -18.84 -5.23
CA VAL A 183 28.05 -19.34 -5.14
C VAL A 183 28.08 -20.60 -4.29
N ASP A 184 28.46 -21.72 -4.89
CA ASP A 184 28.75 -22.97 -4.17
C ASP A 184 30.22 -22.97 -3.68
N ILE A 185 30.36 -22.95 -2.35
CA ILE A 185 31.68 -22.92 -1.70
C ILE A 185 32.51 -24.18 -2.06
N ALA A 186 31.86 -25.36 -2.16
CA ALA A 186 32.57 -26.60 -2.49
C ALA A 186 33.12 -26.55 -3.91
N GLU A 187 32.36 -26.08 -4.87
CA GLU A 187 32.80 -25.89 -6.26
C GLU A 187 33.98 -24.89 -6.34
N GLN A 188 33.87 -23.76 -5.62
CA GLN A 188 34.95 -22.77 -5.63
C GLN A 188 36.24 -23.29 -4.97
N LEU A 189 36.14 -24.10 -3.90
CA LEU A 189 37.31 -24.76 -3.30
C LEU A 189 37.96 -25.75 -4.26
N VAL A 190 37.19 -26.55 -5.00
CA VAL A 190 37.71 -27.45 -6.03
C VAL A 190 38.46 -26.68 -7.12
N LYS A 191 37.89 -25.57 -7.59
CA LYS A 191 38.54 -24.69 -8.57
C LYS A 191 39.84 -24.11 -8.03
N LEU A 192 39.85 -23.69 -6.77
CA LEU A 192 41.04 -23.16 -6.10
C LEU A 192 42.15 -24.22 -5.98
N ILE A 193 41.81 -25.46 -5.55
CA ILE A 193 42.76 -26.56 -5.45
C ILE A 193 43.30 -26.91 -6.85
N THR A 194 42.47 -26.92 -7.87
CA THR A 194 42.91 -27.18 -9.25
C THR A 194 43.87 -26.10 -9.76
N ALA A 195 43.56 -24.83 -9.49
CA ALA A 195 44.43 -23.70 -9.82
C ALA A 195 45.78 -23.78 -9.09
N GLN A 196 45.78 -24.13 -7.81
CA GLN A 196 46.98 -24.33 -7.02
C GLN A 196 47.86 -25.47 -7.57
N ARG A 197 47.21 -26.62 -7.95
CA ARG A 197 47.94 -27.73 -8.57
C ARG A 197 48.56 -27.36 -9.92
N ASN A 198 47.81 -26.62 -10.75
CA ASN A 198 48.31 -26.13 -12.03
C ASN A 198 49.50 -25.17 -11.85
N PHE A 199 49.42 -24.27 -10.86
CA PHE A 199 50.52 -23.37 -10.52
C PHE A 199 51.76 -24.14 -10.05
N GLN A 200 51.59 -25.13 -9.17
CA GLN A 200 52.69 -26.00 -8.71
C GLN A 200 53.30 -26.80 -9.86
N ALA A 201 52.49 -27.37 -10.74
CA ALA A 201 52.98 -28.10 -11.89
C ALA A 201 53.80 -27.21 -12.86
N ASN A 202 53.31 -26.00 -13.12
CA ASN A 202 54.03 -25.03 -13.97
C ASN A 202 55.36 -24.59 -13.29
N ALA A 203 55.34 -24.34 -11.98
CA ALA A 203 56.57 -24.06 -11.25
C ALA A 203 57.58 -25.20 -11.33
N GLN A 204 57.13 -26.48 -11.21
CA GLN A 204 58.00 -27.66 -11.34
C GLN A 204 58.57 -27.78 -12.75
N VAL A 205 57.81 -27.45 -13.80
CA VAL A 205 58.33 -27.44 -15.19
C VAL A 205 59.45 -26.42 -15.35
N ILE A 206 59.30 -25.24 -14.79
CA ILE A 206 60.34 -24.18 -14.82
C ILE A 206 61.61 -24.65 -14.10
N THR A 207 61.48 -25.18 -12.87
CA THR A 207 62.66 -25.70 -12.14
C THR A 207 63.34 -26.84 -12.82
N THR A 208 62.56 -27.72 -13.51
CA THR A 208 63.13 -28.82 -14.30
C THR A 208 63.85 -28.29 -15.55
N ALA A 209 63.31 -27.30 -16.21
CA ALA A 209 63.94 -26.65 -17.38
C ALA A 209 65.29 -25.98 -16.97
N ASP A 210 65.27 -25.28 -15.83
CA ASP A 210 66.50 -24.69 -15.28
C ASP A 210 67.57 -25.76 -14.96
N ALA A 211 67.21 -26.88 -14.34
CA ALA A 211 68.12 -28.00 -14.06
C ALA A 211 68.66 -28.61 -15.33
N VAL A 212 67.85 -28.81 -16.36
CA VAL A 212 68.31 -29.31 -17.69
C VAL A 212 69.26 -28.33 -18.33
N THR A 213 68.96 -27.03 -18.28
CA THR A 213 69.82 -25.97 -18.85
C THR A 213 71.20 -25.94 -18.14
N GLN A 214 71.21 -26.04 -16.80
CA GLN A 214 72.43 -26.10 -16.03
C GLN A 214 73.23 -27.37 -16.36
N THR A 215 72.58 -28.50 -16.55
CA THR A 215 73.26 -29.75 -16.92
C THR A 215 73.92 -29.62 -18.29
N ILE A 216 73.28 -28.99 -19.27
CA ILE A 216 73.83 -28.73 -20.62
C ILE A 216 75.04 -27.79 -20.52
N ILE A 217 75.00 -26.77 -19.69
CA ILE A 217 76.12 -25.84 -19.50
C ILE A 217 77.30 -26.52 -18.88
N ASN A 218 77.09 -27.49 -17.97
CA ASN A 218 78.18 -28.23 -17.25
C ASN A 218 78.78 -29.36 -18.12
N ILE A 219 78.26 -29.73 -19.22
CA ILE A 219 78.78 -30.74 -20.13
C ILE A 219 79.78 -30.14 -21.12
N ARG A 220 80.06 -28.86 -21.09
CA ARG A 220 80.97 -28.17 -21.97
C ARG A 220 82.32 -27.93 -21.38
#